data_25c90956ff9a3070c0a8f7b52d220f9c
#
_entry.id   25c90956ff9a3070c0a8f7b52d220f9c
#
_cell.length_a   1.000
_cell.length_b   1.000
_cell.length_c   1.000
_cell.angle_alpha   90.00
_cell.angle_beta   90.00
_cell.angle_gamma   90.00
#
_symmetry.space_group_name_H-M   'P 1'
#
loop_
_entity.id
_entity.type
_entity.pdbx_description
1 polymer ?
#
loop_
_entity_poly.entity_id
_entity_poly.type
_entity_poly.pdbx_seq_one_letter_code
_entity_poly.pdbx_strand_id
1 'polypeptide(L)'
;MVASTSSSPSFIIDSGASIHMVLTKETFSSLEMSKGPPILLGDDPIIDSLGNGRIDLDHGKFNNVLYVSVLSSDLLSVYQMTHTGSPKKVIFSPDDVEIIDILNGKVIAKGVVDHTSKVYMFSHFLPYTNPSALLIHAC
;
A
#
# COMPACT_ATOMS: atom_id res chain seq x y z
N MET A 1 -23.86 -0.10 -8.61
CA MET A 1 -23.50 -0.15 -8.36
C MET A 1 -23.00 -0.30 -7.86
N VAL A 2 -22.77 -0.22 -7.68
CA VAL A 2 -22.31 -0.19 -7.17
C VAL A 2 -21.55 -0.47 -6.92
N ALA A 3 -21.25 -0.46 -7.03
CA ALA A 3 -20.57 -0.61 -6.69
C ALA A 3 -19.81 -0.46 -6.43
N SER A 4 -19.76 -0.24 -6.66
CA SER A 4 -19.03 0.02 -6.25
C SER A 4 -18.61 0.14 -5.54
N THR A 5 -18.59 0.22 -5.59
CA THR A 5 -18.18 0.39 -4.90
C THR A 5 -17.62 0.08 -4.21
N SER A 6 -17.73 0.21 -4.01
CA SER A 6 -17.14 -0.13 -3.11
C SER A 6 -16.10 -0.97 -3.27
N SER A 7 -15.57 -0.83 -3.98
CA SER A 7 -14.48 -1.61 -4.15
C SER A 7 -13.52 -1.39 -3.08
N SER A 8 -12.97 -2.40 -2.60
CA SER A 8 -12.01 -2.25 -1.59
C SER A 8 -10.80 -1.59 -2.18
N PRO A 9 -10.25 -0.67 -1.51
CA PRO A 9 -9.04 -0.04 -1.96
C PRO A 9 -7.93 -1.07 -2.01
N SER A 10 -7.06 -0.96 -2.94
CA SER A 10 -5.91 -1.83 -3.02
C SER A 10 -4.70 -1.01 -3.40
N PHE A 11 -3.56 -1.44 -2.89
CA PHE A 11 -2.32 -0.76 -3.17
C PHE A 11 -1.54 -1.55 -4.20
N ILE A 12 -0.93 -0.86 -5.13
CA ILE A 12 0.04 -1.48 -6.00
C ILE A 12 1.37 -1.45 -5.27
N ILE A 13 2.04 -2.58 -5.21
CA ILE A 13 3.34 -2.68 -4.57
C ILE A 13 4.37 -2.40 -5.65
N ASP A 14 5.04 -1.26 -5.53
CA ASP A 14 5.85 -0.72 -6.61
C ASP A 14 7.29 -0.53 -6.19
N SER A 15 8.18 -1.28 -6.81
CA SER A 15 9.60 -1.15 -6.54
C SER A 15 10.20 0.11 -7.17
N GLY A 16 9.48 0.72 -8.10
CA GLY A 16 9.95 1.95 -8.73
C GLY A 16 9.52 3.22 -8.03
N ALA A 17 8.64 3.13 -7.03
CA ALA A 17 8.21 4.30 -6.30
C ALA A 17 9.13 4.55 -5.11
N SER A 18 9.55 5.78 -4.91
CA SER A 18 10.44 6.11 -3.80
C SER A 18 9.68 6.48 -2.53
N ILE A 19 8.38 6.71 -2.62
CA ILE A 19 7.58 7.10 -1.48
C ILE A 19 6.16 6.57 -1.67
N HIS A 20 5.47 6.30 -0.55
CA HIS A 20 4.08 5.85 -0.61
C HIS A 20 3.18 7.00 -1.05
N MET A 21 2.18 6.70 -1.86
CA MET A 21 1.23 7.70 -2.34
C MET A 21 -0.18 7.15 -2.33
N VAL A 22 -1.11 7.96 -1.88
CA VAL A 22 -2.50 7.57 -1.77
C VAL A 22 -3.40 8.64 -2.36
N LEU A 23 -4.44 8.24 -3.04
CA LEU A 23 -5.27 9.17 -3.78
C LEU A 23 -6.53 9.63 -3.03
N THR A 24 -6.84 9.01 -1.92
CA THR A 24 -8.07 9.29 -1.18
C THR A 24 -7.79 9.72 0.24
N LYS A 25 -8.35 10.86 0.65
CA LYS A 25 -8.14 11.35 2.01
C LYS A 25 -8.57 10.37 3.07
N GLU A 26 -9.66 9.67 2.81
CA GLU A 26 -10.23 8.76 3.80
C GLU A 26 -9.35 7.57 4.13
N THR A 27 -8.35 7.32 3.33
CA THR A 27 -7.41 6.24 3.60
C THR A 27 -6.48 6.60 4.75
N PHE A 28 -6.29 7.89 5.01
CA PHE A 28 -5.36 8.32 6.03
C PHE A 28 -5.96 8.24 7.43
N SER A 29 -5.17 7.81 8.39
CA SER A 29 -5.55 7.90 9.78
C SER A 29 -5.18 9.26 10.36
N SER A 30 -4.20 9.91 9.77
CA SER A 30 -3.78 11.25 10.17
C SER A 30 -3.22 11.93 8.92
N LEU A 31 -3.73 13.07 8.57
CA LEU A 31 -3.32 13.77 7.35
C LEU A 31 -3.17 15.26 7.60
N GLU A 32 -2.03 15.79 7.21
CA GLU A 32 -1.81 17.22 7.26
C GLU A 32 -1.77 17.73 5.84
N MET A 33 -2.66 18.65 5.52
CA MET A 33 -2.72 19.21 4.17
C MET A 33 -1.63 20.25 4.02
N SER A 34 -0.70 19.98 3.14
CA SER A 34 0.38 20.94 2.86
C SER A 34 0.97 20.56 1.53
N LYS A 35 1.31 21.56 0.75
CA LYS A 35 1.93 21.30 -0.54
C LYS A 35 3.29 20.67 -0.31
N GLY A 36 3.49 19.53 -0.89
CA GLY A 36 4.74 18.82 -0.75
C GLY A 36 5.60 18.92 -1.99
N PRO A 37 6.58 18.05 -2.10
CA PRO A 37 7.47 18.08 -3.25
C PRO A 37 6.74 17.68 -4.52
N PRO A 38 7.21 18.16 -5.66
CA PRO A 38 6.65 17.74 -6.93
C PRO A 38 6.97 16.25 -7.17
N ILE A 39 6.06 15.57 -7.82
CA ILE A 39 6.17 14.16 -8.08
C ILE A 39 6.22 13.94 -9.57
N LEU A 40 7.17 13.11 -10.00
CA LEU A 40 7.28 12.74 -11.39
C LEU A 40 6.88 11.28 -11.53
N LEU A 41 5.84 11.02 -12.28
CA LEU A 41 5.33 9.67 -12.50
C LEU A 41 5.54 9.31 -13.98
N GLY A 42 6.59 8.56 -14.23
CA GLY A 42 6.87 8.13 -15.60
C GLY A 42 7.06 9.33 -16.52
N ASP A 43 6.32 9.35 -17.60
CA ASP A 43 6.40 10.44 -18.59
C ASP A 43 5.33 11.50 -18.36
N ASP A 44 4.61 11.41 -17.27
CA ASP A 44 3.52 12.35 -17.00
C ASP A 44 4.07 13.69 -16.55
N PRO A 45 3.27 14.74 -16.67
CA PRO A 45 3.67 16.04 -16.14
C PRO A 45 3.90 15.94 -14.63
N ILE A 46 4.69 16.86 -14.12
CA ILE A 46 4.94 16.93 -12.69
C ILE A 46 3.63 17.21 -11.96
N ILE A 47 3.41 16.48 -10.90
CA ILE A 47 2.20 16.59 -10.10
C ILE A 47 2.56 17.03 -8.69
N ASP A 48 1.76 17.86 -8.10
CA ASP A 48 1.99 18.28 -6.72
C ASP A 48 1.28 17.35 -5.75
N SER A 49 1.94 17.06 -4.64
CA SER A 49 1.27 16.39 -3.55
C SER A 49 0.48 17.43 -2.75
N LEU A 50 -0.63 17.02 -2.19
CA LEU A 50 -1.55 17.92 -1.50
C LEU A 50 -1.49 17.78 0.01
N GLY A 51 -0.81 16.78 0.51
CA GLY A 51 -0.70 16.57 1.94
C GLY A 51 0.24 15.42 2.25
N ASN A 52 0.47 15.21 3.53
CA ASN A 52 1.37 14.17 4.01
C ASN A 52 0.78 13.59 5.27
N GLY A 53 0.81 12.31 5.42
CA GLY A 53 0.21 11.72 6.59
C GLY A 53 0.62 10.29 6.84
N ARG A 54 -0.20 9.63 7.66
CA ARG A 54 0.02 8.25 8.05
C ARG A 54 -1.20 7.44 7.70
N ILE A 55 -0.97 6.23 7.26
CA ILE A 55 -2.03 5.27 7.08
C ILE A 55 -1.79 4.10 8.01
N ASP A 56 -2.86 3.61 8.63
CA ASP A 56 -2.80 2.46 9.51
C ASP A 56 -3.52 1.31 8.84
N LEU A 57 -2.78 0.28 8.56
CA LEU A 57 -3.36 -0.93 7.99
C LEU A 57 -3.31 -2.02 9.04
N ASP A 58 -4.04 -3.08 8.82
CA ASP A 58 -4.06 -4.18 9.78
C ASP A 58 -2.68 -4.74 10.04
N HIS A 59 -1.79 -4.59 9.10
CA HIS A 59 -0.48 -5.18 9.18
C HIS A 59 0.61 -4.19 9.52
N GLY A 60 0.28 -2.96 9.80
CA GLY A 60 1.30 -1.99 10.17
C GLY A 60 0.92 -0.57 9.84
N LYS A 61 1.80 0.31 10.24
CA LYS A 61 1.60 1.73 10.02
C LYS A 61 2.61 2.21 9.02
N PHE A 62 2.15 3.03 8.09
CA PHE A 62 3.03 3.61 7.09
C PHE A 62 3.03 5.12 7.28
N ASN A 63 4.21 5.67 7.51
CA ASN A 63 4.38 7.11 7.69
C ASN A 63 4.88 7.76 6.41
N ASN A 64 4.81 9.04 6.35
CA ASN A 64 5.32 9.81 5.21
C ASN A 64 4.64 9.39 3.90
N VAL A 65 3.33 9.23 3.96
CA VAL A 65 2.53 8.88 2.81
C VAL A 65 2.01 10.17 2.19
N LEU A 66 2.23 10.37 0.90
CA LEU A 66 1.77 11.58 0.25
C LEU A 66 0.34 11.41 -0.26
N TYR A 67 -0.43 12.49 -0.11
CA TYR A 67 -1.78 12.52 -0.67
C TYR A 67 -1.69 13.12 -2.07
N VAL A 68 -2.03 12.33 -3.07
CA VAL A 68 -1.91 12.71 -4.46
C VAL A 68 -3.21 12.34 -5.16
N SER A 69 -4.13 13.26 -5.25
CA SER A 69 -5.50 12.96 -5.67
C SER A 69 -5.67 12.57 -7.13
N VAL A 70 -4.68 12.85 -7.96
CA VAL A 70 -4.80 12.53 -9.39
C VAL A 70 -4.30 11.14 -9.76
N LEU A 71 -3.84 10.37 -8.78
CA LEU A 71 -3.40 9.00 -9.06
C LEU A 71 -4.57 8.13 -9.47
N SER A 72 -4.30 7.09 -10.23
CA SER A 72 -5.33 6.10 -10.54
C SER A 72 -5.34 4.94 -9.55
N SER A 73 -4.29 4.76 -8.79
CA SER A 73 -4.20 3.71 -7.78
C SER A 73 -3.28 4.15 -6.66
N ASP A 74 -3.53 3.61 -5.47
CA ASP A 74 -2.62 3.83 -4.35
C ASP A 74 -1.35 3.03 -4.56
N LEU A 75 -0.22 3.58 -4.17
CA LEU A 75 1.09 2.96 -4.36
C LEU A 75 1.80 2.77 -3.03
N LEU A 76 2.30 1.56 -2.79
CA LEU A 76 3.19 1.31 -1.67
C LEU A 76 4.61 1.17 -2.20
N SER A 77 5.51 1.94 -1.64
CA SER A 77 6.90 1.94 -2.06
C SER A 77 7.65 0.80 -1.38
N VAL A 78 8.23 -0.07 -2.18
CA VAL A 78 9.06 -1.14 -1.65
C VAL A 78 10.28 -0.54 -0.94
N TYR A 79 10.83 0.53 -1.50
CA TYR A 79 11.98 1.17 -0.88
C TYR A 79 11.65 1.63 0.53
N GLN A 80 10.52 2.31 0.71
CA GLN A 80 10.12 2.78 2.02
C GLN A 80 9.84 1.61 2.97
N MET A 81 9.18 0.57 2.51
CA MET A 81 8.87 -0.58 3.35
C MET A 81 10.12 -1.28 3.85
N THR A 82 11.14 -1.34 3.02
CA THR A 82 12.34 -2.09 3.38
C THR A 82 13.34 -1.25 4.16
N HIS A 83 13.24 0.09 4.09
CA HIS A 83 14.25 0.96 4.66
C HIS A 83 13.77 1.81 5.84
N THR A 84 12.50 1.74 6.21
CA THR A 84 11.99 2.55 7.32
C THR A 84 11.33 1.64 8.34
N GLY A 85 11.40 2.03 9.59
CA GLY A 85 10.83 1.25 10.66
C GLY A 85 11.59 -0.05 10.87
N SER A 86 10.87 -1.09 11.28
CA SER A 86 11.45 -2.40 11.41
C SER A 86 11.86 -2.92 10.04
N PRO A 87 13.02 -3.51 9.89
CA PRO A 87 13.47 -3.93 8.57
C PRO A 87 12.59 -5.04 8.01
N LYS A 88 12.23 -4.90 6.76
CA LYS A 88 11.35 -5.82 6.08
C LYS A 88 11.95 -6.24 4.75
N LYS A 89 11.52 -7.38 4.26
CA LYS A 89 11.82 -7.76 2.88
C LYS A 89 10.52 -8.06 2.17
N VAL A 90 10.53 -7.92 0.87
CA VAL A 90 9.37 -8.14 0.03
C VAL A 90 9.75 -9.21 -0.97
N ILE A 91 8.97 -10.30 -1.01
CA ILE A 91 9.25 -11.41 -1.91
C ILE A 91 8.13 -11.46 -2.95
N PHE A 92 8.52 -11.31 -4.21
CA PHE A 92 7.59 -11.39 -5.32
C PHE A 92 7.68 -12.78 -5.92
N SER A 93 6.55 -13.40 -6.11
CA SER A 93 6.43 -14.73 -6.69
C SER A 93 5.45 -14.67 -7.87
N PRO A 94 5.31 -15.73 -8.66
CA PRO A 94 4.44 -15.65 -9.83
C PRO A 94 2.99 -15.31 -9.54
N ASP A 95 2.48 -15.67 -8.37
CA ASP A 95 1.09 -15.44 -8.06
C ASP A 95 0.85 -14.55 -6.84
N ASP A 96 1.89 -14.21 -6.10
CA ASP A 96 1.69 -13.44 -4.87
C ASP A 96 2.91 -12.60 -4.51
N VAL A 97 2.76 -11.84 -3.45
CA VAL A 97 3.83 -11.05 -2.90
C VAL A 97 3.71 -11.13 -1.39
N GLU A 98 4.83 -11.24 -0.69
CA GLU A 98 4.84 -11.30 0.78
C GLU A 98 5.72 -10.22 1.34
N ILE A 99 5.26 -9.59 2.41
CA ILE A 99 6.04 -8.63 3.17
C ILE A 99 6.41 -9.32 4.47
N ILE A 100 7.69 -9.45 4.74
CA ILE A 100 8.20 -10.24 5.85
C ILE A 100 9.04 -9.38 6.77
N ASP A 101 8.79 -9.49 8.08
CA ASP A 101 9.61 -8.84 9.07
C ASP A 101 10.90 -9.64 9.20
N ILE A 102 12.04 -9.01 8.92
CA ILE A 102 13.31 -9.71 8.90
C ILE A 102 13.73 -10.16 10.30
N LEU A 103 13.36 -9.40 11.32
CA LEU A 103 13.82 -9.71 12.67
C LEU A 103 13.19 -10.98 13.23
N ASN A 104 11.97 -11.28 12.90
CA ASN A 104 11.31 -12.46 13.43
C ASN A 104 10.85 -13.47 12.38
N GLY A 105 11.04 -13.14 11.11
CA GLY A 105 10.67 -14.05 10.02
C GLY A 105 9.17 -14.15 9.75
N LYS A 106 8.36 -13.31 10.39
CA LYS A 106 6.92 -13.43 10.22
C LYS A 106 6.45 -12.71 8.97
N VAL A 107 5.49 -13.33 8.30
CA VAL A 107 4.81 -12.69 7.17
C VAL A 107 3.85 -11.68 7.76
N ILE A 108 4.06 -10.41 7.45
CA ILE A 108 3.23 -9.33 7.96
C ILE A 108 2.02 -9.14 7.07
N ALA A 109 2.21 -9.28 5.78
CA ALA A 109 1.13 -9.07 4.83
C ALA A 109 1.38 -9.87 3.58
N LYS A 110 0.32 -10.22 2.88
CA LYS A 110 0.42 -10.99 1.65
C LYS A 110 -0.52 -10.38 0.64
N GLY A 111 -0.02 -10.18 -0.55
CA GLY A 111 -0.82 -9.67 -1.65
C GLY A 111 -0.88 -10.65 -2.79
N VAL A 112 -1.57 -10.29 -3.84
CA VAL A 112 -1.77 -11.15 -4.99
C VAL A 112 -1.40 -10.43 -6.27
N VAL A 113 -1.23 -11.18 -7.34
CA VAL A 113 -0.98 -10.62 -8.64
C VAL A 113 -2.29 -10.40 -9.35
N ASP A 114 -2.47 -9.22 -9.92
CA ASP A 114 -3.56 -8.99 -10.83
C ASP A 114 -3.01 -9.31 -12.21
N HIS A 115 -3.36 -10.46 -12.75
CA HIS A 115 -2.79 -10.92 -14.01
C HIS A 115 -3.28 -10.12 -15.22
N THR A 116 -4.37 -9.39 -15.08
CA THR A 116 -4.86 -8.55 -16.16
C THR A 116 -3.98 -7.30 -16.31
N SER A 117 -3.73 -6.61 -15.22
CA SER A 117 -2.87 -5.42 -15.25
C SER A 117 -1.41 -5.75 -15.01
N LYS A 118 -1.12 -6.98 -14.60
CA LYS A 118 0.27 -7.46 -14.39
C LYS A 118 0.98 -6.69 -13.30
N VAL A 119 0.27 -6.42 -12.22
CA VAL A 119 0.85 -5.74 -11.06
C VAL A 119 0.61 -6.56 -9.80
N TYR A 120 1.47 -6.35 -8.82
CA TYR A 120 1.32 -6.97 -7.51
C TYR A 120 0.51 -6.03 -6.63
N MET A 121 -0.52 -6.54 -5.99
CA MET A 121 -1.46 -5.71 -5.24
C MET A 121 -1.65 -6.21 -3.83
N PHE A 122 -1.79 -5.27 -2.91
CA PHE A 122 -2.05 -5.58 -1.53
C PHE A 122 -3.36 -4.90 -1.16
N SER A 123 -4.34 -5.68 -0.75
CA SER A 123 -5.63 -5.13 -0.38
C SER A 123 -5.62 -4.87 1.12
N HIS A 124 -5.50 -3.61 1.48
CA HIS A 124 -5.49 -3.26 2.88
C HIS A 124 -6.85 -3.35 3.51
N PHE A 125 -7.89 -3.67 2.69
CA PHE A 125 -9.17 -3.78 3.23
C PHE A 125 -9.44 -5.16 3.68
N LEU A 126 -8.64 -6.15 3.32
CA LEU A 126 -8.86 -7.39 3.74
C LEU A 126 -8.69 -7.45 5.11
N PRO A 127 -9.66 -7.76 5.82
CA PRO A 127 -9.58 -7.87 7.18
C PRO A 127 -8.66 -8.99 7.39
N TYR A 128 -7.62 -8.78 7.95
CA TYR A 128 -6.86 -9.68 8.29
C TYR A 128 -7.35 -10.23 9.41
N THR A 129 -8.28 -10.88 9.37
CA THR A 129 -8.87 -11.29 10.41
C THR A 129 -8.04 -12.07 11.00
N ASN A 130 -8.07 -11.99 12.01
CA ASN A 130 -7.42 -12.68 12.65
C ASN A 130 -7.61 -14.01 12.34
N PRO A 131 -6.71 -14.63 12.14
CA PRO A 131 -6.77 -15.90 11.73
C PRO A 131 -7.39 -16.79 12.62
N SER A 132 -7.39 -16.47 13.77
CA SER A 132 -8.05 -17.36 14.59
C SER A 132 -9.43 -17.31 14.29
N ALA A 133 -9.84 -16.29 13.82
CA ALA A 133 -11.17 -16.21 13.52
C ALA A 133 -11.34 -16.86 12.27
N LEU A 134 -10.51 -16.94 11.65
CA LEU A 134 -10.69 -17.42 10.46
C LEU A 134 -10.21 -18.66 10.31
N LEU A 135 -9.78 -18.74 10.92
CA LEU A 135 -9.40 -19.67 10.83
C LEU A 135 -9.90 -20.49 10.73
N ILE A 136 -10.26 -20.29 10.62
CA ILE A 136 -10.61 -20.79 10.42
C ILE A 136 -10.85 -21.02 9.48
N HIS A 137 -10.79 -20.68 9.03
CA HIS A 137 -10.87 -20.70 8.21
C HIS A 137 -10.20 -20.83 7.60
N ALA A 138 -9.81 -20.74 7.79
CA ALA A 138 -9.25 -20.87 7.48
C ALA A 138 -9.00 -21.18 7.16
N CYS A 139 -9.03 -21.19 7.20
CA CYS A 139 -8.75 -21.35 7.04
C CYS A 139 -8.77 -21.55 6.76
#